data_9befb023954bf048407ca6482f24a3f1
#
_entry.id   9befb023954bf048407ca6482f24a3f1
#
_cell.length_a   1.000
_cell.length_b   1.000
_cell.length_c   1.000
_cell.angle_alpha   90.00
_cell.angle_beta   90.00
_cell.angle_gamma   90.00
#
_symmetry.space_group_name_H-M   'P 1'
#
loop_
_entity.id
_entity.type
_entity.pdbx_description
1 polymer ?
#
loop_
_entity_poly.entity_id
_entity_poly.type
_entity_poly.pdbx_seq_one_letter_code
_entity_poly.pdbx_strand_id
1 'polypeptide(L)'
;MNVRMLSANAVFLMLPALLAACSDAPRLPAVSFRIQNVPPVPRTMAQMSREVHINRDFMSPRSRARRAAHSMHPRFITIHSTANPKGDAAAHARALKRGAMGSLNWHFTVDQYRAVQHIPLNETGRHADRGGPGDMYSIGIEM
;
A
#
# COMPACT_ATOMS: atom_id res chain seq x y z
N MET A 1 5.12 72.33 3.44
CA MET A 1 5.73 71.04 3.72
C MET A 1 5.11 70.04 2.73
N ASN A 2 5.76 69.87 1.56
CA ASN A 2 5.21 69.06 0.44
C ASN A 2 5.70 67.68 0.51
N VAL A 3 4.79 66.69 0.72
CA VAL A 3 5.05 65.25 0.62
C VAL A 3 4.77 64.84 -0.82
N ARG A 4 5.82 64.54 -1.56
CA ARG A 4 5.72 63.94 -2.90
C ARG A 4 5.31 62.45 -2.78
N MET A 5 4.18 62.08 -3.36
CA MET A 5 3.82 60.68 -3.66
C MET A 5 4.77 60.16 -4.73
N LEU A 6 5.50 59.13 -4.43
CA LEU A 6 6.22 58.28 -5.39
C LEU A 6 5.27 57.21 -5.92
N SER A 7 5.02 57.23 -7.23
CA SER A 7 4.19 56.28 -7.95
C SER A 7 4.84 54.90 -7.97
N ALA A 8 4.11 53.91 -7.54
CA ALA A 8 4.44 52.48 -7.68
C ALA A 8 4.00 51.99 -9.06
N ASN A 9 4.88 52.07 -10.07
CA ASN A 9 4.69 51.43 -11.37
C ASN A 9 6.01 50.87 -11.86
N ALA A 10 6.42 49.69 -11.38
CA ALA A 10 7.46 48.89 -12.03
C ALA A 10 7.61 47.50 -11.35
N VAL A 11 6.59 46.67 -11.29
CA VAL A 11 6.78 45.24 -11.05
C VAL A 11 5.65 44.47 -11.74
N PHE A 12 5.67 44.41 -13.07
CA PHE A 12 4.75 43.52 -13.79
C PHE A 12 5.26 43.18 -15.20
N LEU A 13 6.50 42.64 -15.30
CA LEU A 13 7.01 42.22 -16.61
C LEU A 13 8.10 41.14 -16.54
N MET A 14 8.03 40.19 -15.59
CA MET A 14 8.96 39.06 -15.55
C MET A 14 8.30 37.72 -15.19
N LEU A 15 7.09 37.43 -15.66
CA LEU A 15 6.45 36.16 -15.34
C LEU A 15 5.88 35.36 -16.51
N PRO A 16 6.32 35.44 -17.78
CA PRO A 16 5.96 34.41 -18.73
C PRO A 16 7.08 33.44 -19.15
N ALA A 17 8.31 33.56 -18.62
CA ALA A 17 9.43 32.76 -19.11
C ALA A 17 9.68 31.44 -18.33
N LEU A 18 8.97 31.17 -17.25
CA LEU A 18 9.16 29.92 -16.45
C LEU A 18 8.18 28.77 -16.74
N LEU A 19 7.21 28.97 -17.64
CA LEU A 19 6.23 27.92 -17.98
C LEU A 19 6.57 27.11 -19.23
N ALA A 20 7.64 27.45 -19.95
CA ALA A 20 8.03 26.76 -21.18
C ALA A 20 9.05 25.61 -20.99
N ALA A 21 9.56 25.38 -19.76
CA ALA A 21 10.62 24.40 -19.53
C ALA A 21 10.14 23.00 -19.12
N CYS A 22 8.83 22.73 -19.11
CA CYS A 22 8.28 21.39 -18.74
C CYS A 22 7.82 20.54 -19.92
N SER A 23 8.09 20.94 -21.18
CA SER A 23 7.60 20.19 -22.36
C SER A 23 8.56 19.15 -22.90
N ASP A 24 9.80 19.05 -22.43
CA ASP A 24 10.82 18.12 -22.92
C ASP A 24 11.20 16.99 -21.96
N ALA A 25 10.30 16.62 -21.06
CA ALA A 25 10.49 15.37 -20.31
C ALA A 25 10.51 14.18 -21.29
N PRO A 26 11.56 13.36 -21.33
CA PRO A 26 11.62 12.23 -22.23
C PRO A 26 10.41 11.34 -21.97
N ARG A 27 9.55 11.17 -22.97
CA ARG A 27 8.42 10.25 -22.91
C ARG A 27 9.00 8.86 -22.80
N LEU A 28 8.84 8.26 -21.61
CA LEU A 28 9.16 6.84 -21.43
C LEU A 28 8.34 6.05 -22.46
N PRO A 29 8.95 5.05 -23.12
CA PRO A 29 8.22 4.21 -24.06
C PRO A 29 7.04 3.58 -23.35
N ALA A 30 5.86 3.66 -23.95
CA ALA A 30 4.67 3.02 -23.43
C ALA A 30 4.93 1.51 -23.35
N VAL A 31 5.11 0.99 -22.15
CA VAL A 31 5.22 -0.46 -21.92
C VAL A 31 3.81 -1.02 -22.07
N SER A 32 3.52 -1.55 -23.25
CA SER A 32 2.26 -2.25 -23.47
C SER A 32 2.38 -3.65 -22.82
N PHE A 33 1.78 -3.81 -21.65
CA PHE A 33 1.57 -5.14 -21.08
C PHE A 33 0.46 -5.84 -21.87
N ARG A 34 0.86 -6.78 -22.72
CA ARG A 34 -0.10 -7.70 -23.33
C ARG A 34 -0.50 -8.69 -22.23
N ILE A 35 -1.63 -8.45 -21.57
CA ILE A 35 -2.25 -9.46 -20.72
C ILE A 35 -2.62 -10.62 -21.65
N GLN A 36 -1.82 -11.67 -21.63
CA GLN A 36 -2.22 -12.91 -22.28
C GLN A 36 -3.40 -13.44 -21.46
N ASN A 37 -4.59 -13.48 -22.07
CA ASN A 37 -5.73 -14.19 -21.53
C ASN A 37 -5.44 -15.69 -21.61
N VAL A 38 -4.56 -16.17 -20.73
CA VAL A 38 -4.43 -17.58 -20.47
C VAL A 38 -5.67 -17.96 -19.66
N PRO A 39 -6.57 -18.80 -20.17
CA PRO A 39 -7.73 -19.22 -19.42
C PRO A 39 -7.26 -19.84 -18.09
N PRO A 40 -7.87 -19.46 -16.97
CA PRO A 40 -7.46 -20.00 -15.67
C PRO A 40 -7.63 -21.52 -15.71
N VAL A 41 -6.56 -22.25 -15.47
CA VAL A 41 -6.64 -23.70 -15.29
C VAL A 41 -7.40 -23.95 -13.99
N PRO A 42 -8.57 -24.60 -14.02
CA PRO A 42 -9.33 -24.89 -12.82
C PRO A 42 -8.48 -25.69 -11.84
N ARG A 43 -8.25 -25.16 -10.64
CA ARG A 43 -7.51 -25.82 -9.57
C ARG A 43 -8.44 -26.07 -8.40
N THR A 44 -8.33 -27.26 -7.83
CA THR A 44 -9.06 -27.55 -6.59
C THR A 44 -8.46 -26.78 -5.41
N MET A 45 -9.25 -26.52 -4.38
CA MET A 45 -8.77 -25.91 -3.14
C MET A 45 -7.59 -26.68 -2.54
N ALA A 46 -7.61 -28.01 -2.64
CA ALA A 46 -6.52 -28.86 -2.15
C ALA A 46 -5.23 -28.70 -2.96
N GLN A 47 -5.31 -28.50 -4.27
CA GLN A 47 -4.15 -28.16 -5.11
C GLN A 47 -3.61 -26.78 -4.76
N MET A 48 -4.47 -25.76 -4.69
CA MET A 48 -4.04 -24.41 -4.33
C MET A 48 -3.39 -24.35 -2.95
N SER A 49 -3.95 -25.02 -1.95
CA SER A 49 -3.38 -25.08 -0.60
C SER A 49 -2.01 -25.76 -0.53
N ARG A 50 -1.71 -26.68 -1.44
CA ARG A 50 -0.38 -27.33 -1.52
C ARG A 50 0.65 -26.46 -2.23
N GLU A 51 0.22 -25.65 -3.18
CA GLU A 51 1.11 -24.78 -3.97
C GLU A 51 1.48 -23.49 -3.25
N VAL A 52 0.57 -22.97 -2.40
CA VAL A 52 0.81 -21.73 -1.65
C VAL A 52 1.43 -22.05 -0.28
N HIS A 53 2.71 -21.85 -0.16
CA HIS A 53 3.41 -21.99 1.12
C HIS A 53 3.16 -20.77 2.01
N ILE A 54 2.13 -20.85 2.87
CA ILE A 54 1.82 -19.80 3.84
C ILE A 54 2.58 -20.07 5.14
N ASN A 55 3.48 -19.17 5.48
CA ASN A 55 4.10 -19.13 6.79
C ASN A 55 3.20 -18.33 7.75
N ARG A 56 2.63 -18.99 8.76
CA ARG A 56 1.84 -18.33 9.81
C ARG A 56 2.77 -17.78 10.88
N ASP A 57 2.95 -16.47 10.89
CA ASP A 57 3.81 -15.74 11.80
C ASP A 57 3.03 -14.61 12.49
N PHE A 58 2.06 -15.01 13.31
CA PHE A 58 1.09 -14.10 13.91
C PHE A 58 1.72 -13.08 14.85
N MET A 59 1.24 -11.85 14.75
CA MET A 59 1.45 -10.81 15.73
C MET A 59 0.86 -11.23 17.08
N SER A 60 1.49 -10.81 18.17
CA SER A 60 0.92 -11.01 19.51
C SER A 60 -0.47 -10.37 19.64
N PRO A 61 -1.46 -11.06 20.21
CA PRO A 61 -2.77 -10.47 20.49
C PRO A 61 -2.70 -9.25 21.41
N ARG A 62 -1.61 -9.13 22.17
CA ARG A 62 -1.36 -8.00 23.09
C ARG A 62 -0.65 -6.84 22.41
N SER A 63 -0.21 -6.97 21.17
CA SER A 63 0.43 -5.87 20.44
C SER A 63 -0.56 -4.72 20.22
N ARG A 64 -0.04 -3.49 20.21
CA ARG A 64 -0.87 -2.28 20.01
C ARG A 64 -1.72 -2.37 18.74
N ALA A 65 -1.14 -2.86 17.65
CA ALA A 65 -1.80 -2.93 16.37
C ALA A 65 -2.94 -3.96 16.34
N ARG A 66 -2.77 -5.14 17.01
CA ARG A 66 -3.77 -6.21 16.97
C ARG A 66 -4.81 -6.13 18.08
N ARG A 67 -4.50 -5.48 19.22
CA ARG A 67 -5.41 -5.39 20.37
C ARG A 67 -6.75 -4.74 20.08
N ALA A 68 -6.82 -3.88 19.06
CA ALA A 68 -8.05 -3.22 18.61
C ALA A 68 -8.78 -4.00 17.51
N ALA A 69 -8.35 -5.22 17.19
CA ALA A 69 -9.02 -6.03 16.17
C ALA A 69 -10.39 -6.51 16.66
N HIS A 70 -11.34 -6.53 15.75
CA HIS A 70 -12.69 -7.06 15.94
C HIS A 70 -12.85 -8.34 15.12
N SER A 71 -13.89 -9.12 15.42
CA SER A 71 -14.27 -10.25 14.58
C SER A 71 -14.69 -9.75 13.19
N MET A 72 -14.23 -10.45 12.15
CA MET A 72 -14.47 -10.09 10.76
C MET A 72 -15.03 -11.27 9.96
N HIS A 73 -15.97 -10.96 9.07
CA HIS A 73 -16.40 -11.83 7.99
C HIS A 73 -15.95 -11.18 6.67
N PRO A 74 -14.85 -11.65 6.07
CA PRO A 74 -14.29 -11.00 4.88
C PRO A 74 -15.24 -11.10 3.69
N ARG A 75 -15.37 -9.99 2.96
CA ARG A 75 -16.20 -9.86 1.76
C ARG A 75 -15.38 -9.63 0.51
N PHE A 76 -14.15 -9.11 0.66
CA PHE A 76 -13.25 -8.80 -0.46
C PHE A 76 -11.79 -8.87 -0.03
N ILE A 77 -10.90 -8.70 -0.98
CA ILE A 77 -9.46 -8.64 -0.79
C ILE A 77 -8.99 -7.23 -1.20
N THR A 78 -8.16 -6.62 -0.36
CA THR A 78 -7.48 -5.37 -0.69
C THR A 78 -6.00 -5.66 -0.91
N ILE A 79 -5.48 -5.29 -2.07
CA ILE A 79 -4.06 -5.47 -2.42
C ILE A 79 -3.39 -4.11 -2.36
N HIS A 80 -2.28 -4.05 -1.64
CA HIS A 80 -1.42 -2.87 -1.50
C HIS A 80 -0.01 -3.14 -2.03
N SER A 81 0.68 -2.07 -2.38
CA SER A 81 2.13 -2.11 -2.55
C SER A 81 2.79 -1.63 -1.26
N THR A 82 3.77 -2.39 -0.77
CA THR A 82 4.57 -1.98 0.39
C THR A 82 5.36 -0.69 0.14
N ALA A 83 5.53 -0.27 -1.12
CA ALA A 83 6.42 0.81 -1.54
C ALA A 83 7.85 0.69 -0.98
N ASN A 84 8.26 -0.51 -0.59
CA ASN A 84 9.57 -0.82 -0.03
C ASN A 84 10.30 -1.89 -0.86
N PRO A 85 11.01 -1.51 -1.92
CA PRO A 85 11.64 -2.45 -2.85
C PRO A 85 12.74 -3.29 -2.22
N LYS A 86 13.20 -2.95 -1.01
CA LYS A 86 14.24 -3.67 -0.27
C LYS A 86 13.69 -4.57 0.85
N GLY A 87 12.39 -4.49 1.14
CA GLY A 87 11.75 -5.24 2.21
C GLY A 87 11.08 -6.50 1.69
N ASP A 88 11.55 -7.67 2.13
CA ASP A 88 10.87 -8.94 1.91
C ASP A 88 9.71 -9.17 2.92
N ALA A 89 8.90 -10.21 2.70
CA ALA A 89 7.79 -10.54 3.58
C ALA A 89 8.23 -10.83 5.02
N ALA A 90 9.42 -11.40 5.22
CA ALA A 90 9.98 -11.66 6.54
C ALA A 90 10.40 -10.36 7.25
N ALA A 91 10.93 -9.37 6.52
CA ALA A 91 11.25 -8.07 7.07
C ALA A 91 10.01 -7.34 7.57
N HIS A 92 8.92 -7.37 6.79
CA HIS A 92 7.63 -6.81 7.18
C HIS A 92 7.03 -7.53 8.39
N ALA A 93 7.12 -8.87 8.46
CA ALA A 93 6.71 -9.64 9.63
C ALA A 93 7.45 -9.18 10.90
N ARG A 94 8.76 -9.03 10.82
CA ARG A 94 9.57 -8.51 11.94
C ARG A 94 9.18 -7.08 12.32
N ALA A 95 8.92 -6.21 11.34
CA ALA A 95 8.52 -4.82 11.59
C ALA A 95 7.17 -4.75 12.31
N LEU A 96 6.18 -5.51 11.87
CA LEU A 96 4.87 -5.61 12.52
C LEU A 96 4.98 -6.11 13.96
N LYS A 97 5.73 -7.19 14.19
CA LYS A 97 5.93 -7.75 15.53
C LYS A 97 6.60 -6.80 16.51
N ARG A 98 7.57 -6.02 16.03
CA ARG A 98 8.24 -4.98 16.84
C ARG A 98 7.40 -3.73 17.06
N GLY A 99 6.23 -3.62 16.42
CA GLY A 99 5.39 -2.44 16.49
C GLY A 99 5.94 -1.25 15.68
N ALA A 100 6.91 -1.47 14.77
CA ALA A 100 7.51 -0.42 13.96
C ALA A 100 6.51 0.24 12.99
N MET A 101 5.41 -0.45 12.68
CA MET A 101 4.31 0.06 11.85
C MET A 101 3.22 0.77 12.68
N GLY A 102 3.48 1.03 13.96
CA GLY A 102 2.54 1.71 14.85
C GLY A 102 1.26 0.90 15.09
N SER A 103 0.12 1.43 14.65
CA SER A 103 -1.17 0.75 14.75
C SER A 103 -1.58 0.02 13.47
N LEU A 104 -0.77 0.08 12.40
CA LEU A 104 -1.07 -0.61 11.15
C LEU A 104 -0.83 -2.10 11.29
N ASN A 105 -1.69 -2.88 10.67
CA ASN A 105 -1.54 -4.31 10.48
C ASN A 105 -2.34 -4.77 9.25
N TRP A 106 -1.97 -5.91 8.71
CA TRP A 106 -2.62 -6.52 7.57
C TRP A 106 -2.49 -8.04 7.64
N HIS A 107 -3.21 -8.76 6.80
CA HIS A 107 -3.32 -10.22 6.90
C HIS A 107 -2.10 -10.93 6.32
N PHE A 108 -1.63 -10.49 5.15
CA PHE A 108 -0.51 -11.14 4.48
C PHE A 108 0.49 -10.13 3.94
N THR A 109 1.77 -10.47 4.00
CA THR A 109 2.78 -9.94 3.09
C THR A 109 3.24 -11.04 2.16
N VAL A 110 3.31 -10.74 0.87
CA VAL A 110 3.71 -11.67 -0.17
C VAL A 110 4.94 -11.11 -0.89
N ASP A 111 5.97 -11.92 -1.03
CA ASP A 111 7.12 -11.66 -1.89
C ASP A 111 7.26 -12.78 -2.93
N GLN A 112 8.29 -12.72 -3.74
CA GLN A 112 8.54 -13.71 -4.79
C GLN A 112 8.81 -15.14 -4.28
N TYR A 113 9.02 -15.31 -2.97
CA TYR A 113 9.41 -16.60 -2.37
C TYR A 113 8.39 -17.15 -1.40
N ARG A 114 7.57 -16.28 -0.78
CA ARG A 114 6.70 -16.70 0.34
C ARG A 114 5.51 -15.80 0.56
N ALA A 115 4.51 -16.35 1.24
CA ALA A 115 3.44 -15.58 1.86
C ALA A 115 3.57 -15.71 3.38
N VAL A 116 3.57 -14.60 4.11
CA VAL A 116 3.59 -14.57 5.58
C VAL A 116 2.26 -14.04 6.08
N GLN A 117 1.56 -14.84 6.90
CA GLN A 117 0.30 -14.44 7.52
C GLN A 117 0.56 -13.83 8.91
N HIS A 118 0.09 -12.60 9.14
CA HIS A 118 0.37 -11.81 10.35
C HIS A 118 -0.78 -11.80 11.36
N ILE A 119 -2.02 -11.92 10.90
CA ILE A 119 -3.23 -11.99 11.73
C ILE A 119 -4.19 -13.04 11.17
N PRO A 120 -5.08 -13.62 12.02
CA PRO A 120 -6.13 -14.53 11.57
C PRO A 120 -7.08 -13.88 10.56
N LEU A 121 -7.66 -14.67 9.65
CA LEU A 121 -8.56 -14.16 8.61
C LEU A 121 -9.90 -13.67 9.13
N ASN A 122 -10.27 -14.06 10.33
CA ASN A 122 -11.50 -13.63 11.01
C ASN A 122 -11.29 -12.44 11.95
N GLU A 123 -10.14 -11.78 11.89
CA GLU A 123 -9.86 -10.53 12.61
C GLU A 123 -9.75 -9.36 11.63
N THR A 124 -10.23 -8.18 12.02
CA THR A 124 -10.09 -6.97 11.22
C THR A 124 -8.63 -6.52 11.13
N GLY A 125 -8.22 -6.07 9.94
CA GLY A 125 -6.96 -5.38 9.74
C GLY A 125 -7.07 -3.87 9.97
N ARG A 126 -5.94 -3.18 9.88
CA ARG A 126 -5.86 -1.73 9.84
C ARG A 126 -4.86 -1.32 8.76
N HIS A 127 -5.29 -1.38 7.51
CA HIS A 127 -4.42 -1.26 6.35
C HIS A 127 -4.98 -0.36 5.23
N ALA A 128 -6.25 0.07 5.31
CA ALA A 128 -6.88 0.76 4.19
C ALA A 128 -7.45 2.13 4.58
N ASP A 129 -8.58 2.19 5.26
CA ASP A 129 -9.43 3.37 5.35
C ASP A 129 -9.74 3.83 6.79
N ARG A 130 -8.82 3.56 7.71
CA ARG A 130 -8.88 4.00 9.12
C ARG A 130 -10.14 3.56 9.86
N GLY A 131 -10.53 2.30 9.69
CA GLY A 131 -11.71 1.70 10.31
C GLY A 131 -12.94 1.70 9.43
N GLY A 132 -12.82 2.05 8.17
CA GLY A 132 -13.87 1.94 7.17
C GLY A 132 -14.04 0.52 6.63
N PRO A 133 -14.81 0.35 5.53
CA PRO A 133 -15.11 -0.96 4.96
C PRO A 133 -13.88 -1.77 4.55
N GLY A 134 -12.80 -1.10 4.11
CA GLY A 134 -11.55 -1.75 3.75
C GLY A 134 -10.88 -2.44 4.92
N ASP A 135 -10.86 -1.80 6.10
CA ASP A 135 -10.33 -2.40 7.32
C ASP A 135 -11.30 -3.46 7.89
N MET A 136 -12.62 -3.21 7.82
CA MET A 136 -13.63 -4.00 8.52
C MET A 136 -14.05 -5.27 7.78
N TYR A 137 -13.89 -5.33 6.45
CA TYR A 137 -14.45 -6.44 5.64
C TYR A 137 -13.48 -6.98 4.59
N SER A 138 -12.20 -6.60 4.61
CA SER A 138 -11.27 -7.13 3.63
C SER A 138 -10.05 -7.85 4.22
N ILE A 139 -9.57 -8.83 3.46
CA ILE A 139 -8.26 -9.41 3.67
C ILE A 139 -7.22 -8.48 3.04
N GLY A 140 -6.39 -7.84 3.85
CA GLY A 140 -5.30 -6.99 3.37
C GLY A 140 -4.08 -7.81 2.98
N ILE A 141 -3.58 -7.58 1.77
CA ILE A 141 -2.37 -8.21 1.23
C ILE A 141 -1.41 -7.12 0.78
N GLU A 142 -0.21 -7.14 1.32
CA GLU A 142 0.91 -6.28 0.92
C GLU A 142 1.89 -7.06 0.02
N MET A 143 2.30 -6.42 -1.10
CA MET A 143 3.24 -7.01 -2.06
C MET A 143 4.39 -6.07 -2.37
#